data_962826b1642b9261200597282d551068
#
_entry.id   962826b1642b9261200597282d551068
#
_cell.length_a   1.000
_cell.length_b   1.000
_cell.length_c   1.000
_cell.angle_alpha   90.00
_cell.angle_beta   90.00
_cell.angle_gamma   90.00
#
_symmetry.space_group_name_H-M   'P 1'
#
loop_
_entity.id
_entity.type
_entity.pdbx_description
1 polymer ?
#
loop_
_entity_poly.entity_id
_entity_poly.type
_entity_poly.pdbx_seq_one_letter_code
_entity_poly.pdbx_strand_id
1 'polypeptide(L)'
;MTFRFLSPALSEFSEAADYYEQQAEMGGEFVSEVDQTIERILMFPLAWGKISSDFHHCHLRKFPYTLIYMIVIRSSCRRSRLMIWKIYRNG
;
A
#
# COMPACT_ATOMS: atom_id res chain seq x y z
N MET A 1 0.60 -5.96 -13.97
CA MET A 1 -0.07 -4.81 -13.33
C MET A 1 0.97 -3.89 -12.72
N THR A 2 0.81 -2.61 -12.88
CA THR A 2 1.69 -1.61 -12.26
C THR A 2 0.98 -0.98 -11.06
N PHE A 3 1.75 -0.28 -10.22
CA PHE A 3 1.16 0.43 -9.09
C PHE A 3 1.67 1.88 -9.04
N ARG A 4 0.93 2.71 -8.32
CA ARG A 4 1.29 4.10 -8.11
C ARG A 4 0.79 4.57 -6.74
N PHE A 5 1.64 5.31 -6.01
CA PHE A 5 1.20 6.01 -4.81
C PHE A 5 0.55 7.32 -5.20
N LEU A 6 -0.63 7.59 -4.66
CA LEU A 6 -1.20 8.93 -4.71
C LEU A 6 -0.46 9.82 -3.72
N SER A 7 -0.49 11.13 -3.94
CA SER A 7 0.28 12.08 -3.13
C SER A 7 0.10 11.94 -1.62
N PRO A 8 -1.14 11.82 -1.10
CA PRO A 8 -1.31 11.64 0.35
C PRO A 8 -0.64 10.36 0.87
N ALA A 9 -0.75 9.26 0.13
CA ALA A 9 -0.14 7.99 0.54
C ALA A 9 1.37 8.07 0.49
N LEU A 10 1.93 8.74 -0.49
CA LEU A 10 3.38 8.90 -0.61
C LEU A 10 3.94 9.67 0.56
N SER A 11 3.29 10.77 0.96
CA SER A 11 3.69 11.55 2.14
C SER A 11 3.59 10.71 3.41
N GLU A 12 2.51 10.01 3.59
CA GLU A 12 2.32 9.14 4.76
C GLU A 12 3.36 8.04 4.82
N PHE A 13 3.69 7.44 3.68
CA PHE A 13 4.73 6.43 3.58
C PHE A 13 6.10 6.99 3.97
N SER A 14 6.46 8.14 3.43
CA SER A 14 7.74 8.78 3.73
C SER A 14 7.86 9.14 5.21
N GLU A 15 6.81 9.69 5.79
CA GLU A 15 6.80 10.05 7.22
C GLU A 15 6.94 8.82 8.11
N ALA A 16 6.26 7.73 7.78
CA ALA A 16 6.35 6.51 8.55
C ALA A 16 7.75 5.88 8.45
N ALA A 17 8.33 5.88 7.26
CA ALA A 17 9.69 5.37 7.07
C ALA A 17 10.71 6.17 7.88
N ASP A 18 10.59 7.50 7.85
CA ASP A 18 11.45 8.38 8.64
C ASP A 18 11.28 8.13 10.14
N TYR A 19 10.06 7.96 10.59
CA TYR A 19 9.77 7.67 11.99
C TYR A 19 10.48 6.41 12.46
N TYR A 20 10.37 5.32 11.71
CA TYR A 20 11.01 4.06 12.08
C TYR A 20 12.52 4.14 11.99
N GLU A 21 13.07 4.89 11.05
CA GLU A 21 14.50 5.09 10.95
C GLU A 21 15.05 5.83 12.17
N GLN A 22 14.36 6.88 12.61
CA GLN A 22 14.79 7.68 13.76
C GLN A 22 14.63 6.96 15.08
N GLN A 23 13.56 6.15 15.23
CA GLN A 23 13.26 5.51 16.51
C GLN A 23 14.05 4.22 16.73
N ALA A 24 14.27 3.44 15.68
CA ALA A 24 14.80 2.08 15.84
C ALA A 24 15.71 1.64 14.69
N GLU A 25 16.08 2.55 13.81
CA GLU A 25 16.86 2.24 12.60
C GLU A 25 16.18 1.17 11.74
N MET A 26 14.84 1.17 11.70
CA MET A 26 14.05 0.19 10.99
C MET A 26 13.37 0.76 9.74
N GLY A 27 13.83 1.93 9.26
CA GLY A 27 13.25 2.54 8.07
C GLY A 27 13.34 1.64 6.85
N GLY A 28 14.49 0.99 6.65
CA GLY A 28 14.68 0.05 5.54
C GLY A 28 13.78 -1.17 5.63
N GLU A 29 13.58 -1.71 6.83
CA GLU A 29 12.67 -2.83 7.03
C GLU A 29 11.22 -2.43 6.76
N PHE A 30 10.83 -1.23 7.16
CA PHE A 30 9.50 -0.73 6.88
C PHE A 30 9.25 -0.61 5.37
N VAL A 31 10.20 -0.02 4.64
CA VAL A 31 10.11 0.12 3.19
C VAL A 31 10.00 -1.26 2.52
N SER A 32 10.84 -2.20 2.95
CA SER A 32 10.82 -3.56 2.43
C SER A 32 9.48 -4.25 2.68
N GLU A 33 8.91 -4.07 3.87
CA GLU A 33 7.62 -4.66 4.21
C GLU A 33 6.49 -4.07 3.36
N VAL A 34 6.53 -2.77 3.10
CA VAL A 34 5.56 -2.14 2.20
C VAL A 34 5.68 -2.70 0.79
N ASP A 35 6.91 -2.85 0.28
CA ASP A 35 7.14 -3.44 -1.03
C ASP A 35 6.57 -4.86 -1.12
N GLN A 36 6.84 -5.69 -0.13
CA GLN A 36 6.33 -7.06 -0.09
C GLN A 36 4.81 -7.09 -0.04
N THR A 37 4.21 -6.17 0.70
CA THR A 37 2.75 -6.05 0.78
C THR A 37 2.18 -5.67 -0.58
N ILE A 38 2.80 -4.72 -1.28
CA ILE A 38 2.37 -4.33 -2.61
C ILE A 38 2.48 -5.50 -3.59
N GLU A 39 3.55 -6.27 -3.52
CA GLU A 39 3.70 -7.45 -4.37
C GLU A 39 2.60 -8.48 -4.12
N ARG A 40 2.23 -8.71 -2.87
CA ARG A 40 1.12 -9.60 -2.55
C ARG A 40 -0.19 -9.10 -3.13
N ILE A 41 -0.42 -7.78 -3.06
CA ILE A 41 -1.61 -7.17 -3.65
C ILE A 41 -1.62 -7.35 -5.16
N LEU A 42 -0.47 -7.13 -5.81
CA LEU A 42 -0.36 -7.27 -7.26
C LEU A 42 -0.61 -8.71 -7.72
N MET A 43 -0.22 -9.69 -6.92
CA MET A 43 -0.46 -11.10 -7.25
C MET A 43 -1.94 -11.46 -7.14
N PHE A 44 -2.64 -10.96 -6.14
CA PHE A 44 -4.04 -11.30 -5.87
C PHE A 44 -4.82 -10.05 -5.48
N PRO A 45 -5.05 -9.14 -6.43
CA PRO A 45 -5.59 -7.82 -6.07
C PRO A 45 -7.02 -7.84 -5.53
N LEU A 46 -7.78 -8.89 -5.79
CA LEU A 46 -9.16 -9.01 -5.30
C LEU A 46 -9.30 -9.87 -4.05
N ALA A 47 -8.18 -10.44 -3.57
CA ALA A 47 -8.21 -11.35 -2.42
C ALA A 47 -8.27 -10.63 -1.08
N TRP A 48 -7.90 -9.36 -1.03
CA TRP A 48 -7.78 -8.62 0.22
C TRP A 48 -9.10 -7.94 0.60
N GLY A 49 -9.22 -7.61 1.88
CA GLY A 49 -10.45 -7.09 2.43
C GLY A 49 -11.01 -5.89 1.69
N LYS A 50 -12.29 -5.95 1.38
CA LYS A 50 -12.98 -4.89 0.65
C LYS A 50 -13.61 -3.92 1.63
N ILE A 51 -13.29 -2.63 1.50
CA ILE A 51 -13.86 -1.57 2.33
C ILE A 51 -15.15 -1.06 1.72
N SER A 52 -15.14 -0.86 0.40
CA SER A 52 -16.29 -0.39 -0.36
C SER A 52 -16.23 -1.01 -1.76
N SER A 53 -17.12 -0.60 -2.65
CA SER A 53 -17.15 -1.14 -4.00
C SER A 53 -15.84 -0.94 -4.75
N ASP A 54 -15.09 0.14 -4.43
CA ASP A 54 -13.88 0.51 -5.17
C ASP A 54 -12.60 0.33 -4.38
N PHE A 55 -12.67 0.26 -3.05
CA PHE A 55 -11.49 0.26 -2.20
C PHE A 55 -11.29 -1.05 -1.46
N HIS A 56 -10.04 -1.44 -1.35
CA HIS A 56 -9.60 -2.60 -0.59
C HIS A 56 -8.54 -2.18 0.42
N HIS A 57 -8.31 -3.02 1.42
CA HIS A 57 -7.23 -2.80 2.37
C HIS A 57 -6.38 -4.06 2.49
N CYS A 58 -5.11 -3.84 2.83
CA CYS A 58 -4.17 -4.93 3.13
C CYS A 58 -3.27 -4.49 4.28
N HIS A 59 -3.24 -5.29 5.34
CA HIS A 59 -2.42 -5.00 6.51
C HIS A 59 -0.99 -5.47 6.30
N LEU A 60 -0.03 -4.68 6.80
CA LEU A 60 1.35 -5.11 6.90
C LEU A 60 1.48 -6.17 7.98
N ARG A 61 2.45 -7.09 7.82
CA ARG A 61 2.64 -8.18 8.77
C ARG A 61 3.44 -7.77 10.00
N LYS A 62 4.53 -7.02 9.79
CA LYS A 62 5.47 -6.67 10.86
C LYS A 62 5.22 -5.32 11.49
N PHE A 63 4.45 -4.47 10.85
CA PHE A 63 4.21 -3.11 11.31
C PHE A 63 2.72 -2.84 11.41
N PRO A 64 2.29 -2.01 12.37
CA PRO A 64 0.87 -1.73 12.57
C PRO A 64 0.33 -0.71 11.57
N TYR A 65 0.45 -1.03 10.28
CA TYR A 65 0.00 -0.15 9.20
C TYR A 65 -0.87 -0.91 8.22
N THR A 66 -1.73 -0.17 7.55
CA THR A 66 -2.64 -0.69 6.54
C THR A 66 -2.54 0.15 5.28
N LEU A 67 -2.48 -0.51 4.13
CA LEU A 67 -2.58 0.13 2.82
C LEU A 67 -4.02 0.10 2.36
N ILE A 68 -4.51 1.25 1.89
CA ILE A 68 -5.80 1.33 1.21
C ILE A 68 -5.52 1.59 -0.26
N TYR A 69 -6.08 0.76 -1.12
CA TYR A 69 -5.84 0.85 -2.54
C TYR A 69 -7.12 0.65 -3.34
N MET A 70 -7.08 1.07 -4.59
CA MET A 70 -8.13 0.80 -5.56
C MET A 70 -7.49 0.27 -6.84
N ILE A 71 -8.26 -0.51 -7.59
CA ILE A 71 -7.82 -1.03 -8.88
C ILE A 71 -8.52 -0.24 -9.97
N VAL A 72 -7.73 0.40 -10.82
CA VAL A 72 -8.25 1.11 -11.97
C VAL A 72 -8.08 0.23 -13.20
N ILE A 73 -9.20 -0.18 -13.79
CA ILE A 73 -9.21 -1.02 -14.98
C ILE A 73 -9.47 -0.11 -16.17
N ARG A 74 -8.52 -0.09 -17.12
CA ARG A 74 -8.70 0.66 -18.35
C ARG A 74 -9.20 -0.27 -19.43
N SER A 75 -10.40 -0.03 -19.91
CA SER A 75 -11.06 -0.84 -20.93
C SER A 75 -10.32 -0.85 -22.27
N SER A 76 -9.58 0.21 -22.59
CA SER A 76 -8.90 0.34 -23.88
C SER A 76 -7.51 -0.32 -23.93
N CYS A 77 -6.90 -0.67 -22.81
CA CYS A 77 -5.49 -1.10 -22.78
C CYS A 77 -5.22 -2.42 -22.08
N ARG A 78 -6.19 -3.13 -21.59
CA ARG A 78 -6.01 -4.38 -20.82
C ARG A 78 -5.03 -4.25 -19.65
N ARG A 79 -4.64 -3.03 -19.28
CA ARG A 79 -3.69 -2.79 -18.19
C ARG A 79 -4.45 -2.23 -17.00
N SER A 80 -4.54 -3.05 -15.97
CA SER A 80 -5.04 -2.57 -14.69
C SER A 80 -3.92 -1.86 -13.97
N ARG A 81 -4.27 -0.82 -13.22
CA ARG A 81 -3.32 -0.08 -12.41
C ARG A 81 -3.78 -0.08 -10.98
N LEU A 82 -2.86 -0.40 -10.08
CA LEU A 82 -3.10 -0.32 -8.65
C LEU A 82 -2.79 1.08 -8.17
N MET A 83 -3.77 1.74 -7.57
CA MET A 83 -3.59 3.08 -7.02
C MET A 83 -3.61 2.98 -5.51
N ILE A 84 -2.48 3.28 -4.88
CA ILE A 84 -2.38 3.28 -3.42
C ILE A 84 -2.80 4.66 -2.93
N TRP A 85 -3.97 4.68 -2.31
CA TRP A 85 -4.61 5.91 -1.89
C TRP A 85 -4.15 6.40 -0.54
N LYS A 86 -3.94 5.47 0.39
CA LYS A 86 -3.61 5.84 1.76
C LYS A 86 -2.81 4.74 2.44
N ILE A 87 -1.91 5.14 3.33
CA ILE A 87 -1.28 4.25 4.29
C ILE A 87 -1.50 4.86 5.66
N TYR A 88 -1.99 4.09 6.61
CA TYR A 88 -2.28 4.61 7.94
C TYR A 88 -1.93 3.60 9.01
N ARG A 89 -1.68 4.13 10.21
CA ARG A 89 -1.36 3.31 11.37
C ARG A 89 -2.62 2.71 11.96
N ASN A 90 -2.58 1.41 12.20
CA ASN A 90 -3.67 0.69 12.86
C ASN A 90 -3.73 1.07 14.33
N GLY A 91 -4.88 1.44 14.76
CA GLY A 91 -5.18 1.62 16.15
C GLY A 91 -4.83 2.57 16.97
#